data_18eb91fa8b94fae1f2739db7251e9345
#
_entry.id   18eb91fa8b94fae1f2739db7251e9345
#
_cell.length_a   1.000
_cell.length_b   1.000
_cell.length_c   1.000
_cell.angle_alpha   90.00
_cell.angle_beta   90.00
_cell.angle_gamma   90.00
#
_symmetry.space_group_name_H-M   'P 1'
#
loop_
_entity.id
_entity.type
_entity.pdbx_description
1 polymer ?
#
loop_
_entity_poly.entity_id
_entity_poly.type
_entity_poly.pdbx_seq_one_letter_code
_entity_poly.pdbx_strand_id
1 'polypeptide(L)'
;MAAQPLPHRRRFRPAGGGPTGPTPGSPADSGPEPDPESVARTIVLRRLTDAPRSRAELAADLAARNVPVEVSDRVLDRFTEVGLVDDAAFASEWVRSRHATRGLSRSALRRELRGKGVDDETVATAVDVIGVDDEEAAARALVARRLPGTRRLTREARIRRLVGQLARKGYPGGLAVRVVREALAAEGDTDEVSVDLGVDVDAALDAALDADVDSLTDL
;
A
#
# COMPACT_ATOMS: atom_id res chain seq x y z
N MET A 1 94.72 4.13 -1.81
CA MET A 1 93.34 4.56 -2.09
C MET A 1 92.48 4.14 -0.92
N ALA A 2 92.17 5.13 -0.08
CA ALA A 2 91.48 4.95 1.18
C ALA A 2 89.96 5.20 0.97
N ALA A 3 89.14 4.28 1.33
CA ALA A 3 87.65 4.42 1.25
C ALA A 3 87.17 5.17 2.50
N GLN A 4 86.43 6.25 2.29
CA GLN A 4 85.83 7.02 3.38
C GLN A 4 84.49 6.35 3.83
N PRO A 5 84.13 6.30 5.12
CA PRO A 5 82.91 5.76 5.62
C PRO A 5 81.79 6.83 5.50
N LEU A 6 80.59 6.38 5.07
CA LEU A 6 79.37 7.14 4.95
C LEU A 6 78.77 7.51 6.34
N PRO A 7 78.12 8.68 6.51
CA PRO A 7 77.55 9.11 7.78
C PRO A 7 76.27 8.34 8.10
N HIS A 8 76.15 7.95 9.38
CA HIS A 8 74.99 7.25 9.96
C HIS A 8 73.74 8.12 9.85
N ARG A 9 72.69 7.58 9.17
CA ARG A 9 71.32 8.10 9.17
C ARG A 9 70.77 8.08 10.59
N ARG A 10 70.51 9.26 11.19
CA ARG A 10 69.75 9.41 12.41
C ARG A 10 68.32 8.91 12.15
N ARG A 11 67.91 7.85 12.89
CA ARG A 11 66.54 7.39 12.95
C ARG A 11 65.71 8.48 13.60
N PHE A 12 64.80 9.10 12.82
CA PHE A 12 63.75 9.99 13.29
C PHE A 12 62.77 9.09 14.09
N ARG A 13 62.68 9.32 15.41
CA ARG A 13 61.61 8.81 16.26
C ARG A 13 60.42 9.70 15.99
N PRO A 14 59.25 9.16 15.47
CA PRO A 14 58.05 9.95 15.46
C PRO A 14 57.63 10.16 16.93
N ALA A 15 57.46 11.41 17.33
CA ALA A 15 56.80 11.78 18.59
C ALA A 15 55.41 11.19 18.59
N GLY A 16 55.08 10.43 19.63
CA GLY A 16 53.77 9.82 19.82
C GLY A 16 52.72 10.93 19.93
N GLY A 17 52.01 11.20 18.82
CA GLY A 17 50.72 11.86 18.84
C GLY A 17 49.72 10.81 19.33
N GLY A 18 49.30 10.91 20.58
CA GLY A 18 48.17 10.17 21.08
C GLY A 18 46.95 10.50 20.26
N PRO A 19 45.92 9.62 20.21
CA PRO A 19 44.70 9.87 19.50
C PRO A 19 44.02 11.15 20.04
N THR A 20 43.97 12.18 19.20
CA THR A 20 43.31 13.47 19.48
C THR A 20 41.79 13.34 19.28
N GLY A 21 41.23 12.17 19.58
CA GLY A 21 39.80 12.00 19.61
C GLY A 21 39.25 12.24 21.02
N PRO A 22 38.02 12.73 21.16
CA PRO A 22 37.39 12.89 22.44
C PRO A 22 37.40 11.55 23.19
N THR A 23 37.67 11.62 24.51
CA THR A 23 37.66 10.43 25.38
C THR A 23 36.25 9.84 25.40
N PRO A 24 36.07 8.51 25.22
CA PRO A 24 34.74 7.87 25.34
C PRO A 24 34.07 8.26 26.66
N GLY A 25 32.84 8.86 26.58
CA GLY A 25 32.11 9.38 27.73
C GLY A 25 32.38 10.85 28.12
N SER A 26 33.11 11.59 27.28
CA SER A 26 33.26 13.05 27.48
C SER A 26 31.97 13.77 26.97
N PRO A 27 31.59 14.95 27.56
CA PRO A 27 30.46 15.76 27.05
C PRO A 27 30.58 16.15 25.57
N ALA A 28 31.75 16.06 24.98
CA ALA A 28 31.99 16.30 23.56
C ALA A 28 31.66 15.10 22.67
N ASP A 29 31.45 13.92 23.25
CA ASP A 29 31.06 12.71 22.57
C ASP A 29 29.52 12.60 22.41
N SER A 30 28.80 13.40 23.22
CA SER A 30 27.36 13.62 23.08
C SER A 30 27.19 14.81 22.13
N GLY A 31 27.16 14.56 20.82
CA GLY A 31 26.66 15.56 19.88
C GLY A 31 25.27 16.03 20.33
N PRO A 32 24.80 17.24 19.99
CA PRO A 32 23.44 17.65 20.34
C PRO A 32 22.48 16.58 19.87
N GLU A 33 21.60 16.13 20.77
CA GLU A 33 20.54 15.19 20.39
C GLU A 33 19.87 15.72 19.12
N PRO A 34 19.70 14.88 18.10
CA PRO A 34 19.09 15.35 16.86
C PRO A 34 17.70 15.91 17.18
N ASP A 35 17.45 17.15 16.77
CA ASP A 35 16.16 17.80 16.94
C ASP A 35 15.05 16.89 16.42
N PRO A 36 14.08 16.49 17.26
CA PRO A 36 13.02 15.54 16.88
C PRO A 36 12.24 16.00 15.64
N GLU A 37 12.08 17.31 15.44
CA GLU A 37 11.40 17.84 14.26
C GLU A 37 12.23 17.65 12.98
N SER A 38 13.53 17.84 13.05
CA SER A 38 14.46 17.59 11.94
C SER A 38 14.47 16.11 11.55
N VAL A 39 14.47 15.22 12.54
CA VAL A 39 14.38 13.77 12.34
C VAL A 39 13.05 13.41 11.66
N ALA A 40 11.93 13.91 12.19
CA ALA A 40 10.60 13.66 11.62
C ALA A 40 10.52 14.13 10.17
N ARG A 41 10.98 15.34 9.87
CA ARG A 41 11.03 15.90 8.51
C ARG A 41 11.83 15.02 7.55
N THR A 42 12.99 14.54 7.97
CA THR A 42 13.83 13.66 7.16
C THR A 42 13.14 12.33 6.86
N ILE A 43 12.46 11.75 7.84
CA ILE A 43 11.70 10.50 7.68
C ILE A 43 10.57 10.70 6.66
N VAL A 44 9.75 11.73 6.83
CA VAL A 44 8.61 12.02 5.96
C VAL A 44 9.07 12.25 4.51
N LEU A 45 10.10 13.10 4.30
CA LEU A 45 10.64 13.36 2.97
C LEU A 45 11.13 12.08 2.29
N ARG A 46 11.85 11.22 3.03
CA ARG A 46 12.31 9.95 2.50
C ARG A 46 11.13 9.07 2.08
N ARG A 47 10.09 8.96 2.93
CA ARG A 47 8.91 8.14 2.62
C ARG A 47 8.15 8.63 1.38
N LEU A 48 7.98 9.95 1.26
CA LEU A 48 7.32 10.55 0.10
C LEU A 48 8.14 10.43 -1.19
N THR A 49 9.48 10.37 -1.07
CA THR A 49 10.35 10.10 -2.23
C THR A 49 10.20 8.67 -2.74
N ASP A 50 9.98 7.71 -1.83
CA ASP A 50 9.82 6.30 -2.19
C ASP A 50 8.46 6.02 -2.87
N ALA A 51 7.38 6.58 -2.34
CA ALA A 51 6.02 6.43 -2.88
C ALA A 51 5.04 7.44 -2.25
N PRO A 52 3.91 7.78 -2.92
CA PRO A 52 2.81 8.49 -2.29
C PRO A 52 2.31 7.77 -1.04
N ARG A 53 2.03 8.54 0.02
CA ARG A 53 1.57 8.04 1.33
C ARG A 53 0.44 8.90 1.85
N SER A 54 -0.50 8.28 2.57
CA SER A 54 -1.50 9.04 3.33
C SER A 54 -0.85 9.69 4.56
N ARG A 55 -1.49 10.73 5.08
CA ARG A 55 -1.09 11.38 6.35
C ARG A 55 -1.02 10.35 7.48
N ALA A 56 -1.99 9.45 7.57
CA ALA A 56 -2.05 8.42 8.61
C ALA A 56 -0.89 7.40 8.48
N GLU A 57 -0.53 6.97 7.27
CA GLU A 57 0.63 6.11 7.05
C GLU A 57 1.94 6.78 7.49
N LEU A 58 2.09 8.08 7.24
CA LEU A 58 3.26 8.85 7.67
C LEU A 58 3.29 9.02 9.19
N ALA A 59 2.15 9.28 9.83
CA ALA A 59 2.04 9.34 11.29
C ALA A 59 2.44 8.02 11.94
N ALA A 60 1.97 6.89 11.40
CA ALA A 60 2.37 5.55 11.86
C ALA A 60 3.88 5.29 11.68
N ASP A 61 4.46 5.72 10.56
CA ASP A 61 5.90 5.63 10.31
C ASP A 61 6.74 6.46 11.31
N LEU A 62 6.25 7.62 11.73
CA LEU A 62 6.88 8.48 12.74
C LEU A 62 6.75 7.87 14.13
N ALA A 63 5.56 7.37 14.49
CA ALA A 63 5.32 6.70 15.77
C ALA A 63 6.20 5.45 15.94
N ALA A 64 6.36 4.64 14.88
CA ALA A 64 7.25 3.47 14.88
C ALA A 64 8.73 3.82 15.13
N ARG A 65 9.11 5.10 15.02
CA ARG A 65 10.46 5.62 15.31
C ARG A 65 10.53 6.45 16.58
N ASN A 66 9.52 6.33 17.44
CA ASN A 66 9.40 7.03 18.72
C ASN A 66 9.45 8.57 18.59
N VAL A 67 8.99 9.12 17.46
CA VAL A 67 8.80 10.58 17.34
C VAL A 67 7.59 10.96 18.20
N PRO A 68 7.72 11.97 19.09
CA PRO A 68 6.59 12.45 19.89
C PRO A 68 5.41 12.88 19.00
N VAL A 69 4.19 12.58 19.43
CA VAL A 69 2.97 12.83 18.64
C VAL A 69 2.81 14.31 18.28
N GLU A 70 3.12 15.21 19.23
CA GLU A 70 3.04 16.67 19.03
C GLU A 70 4.04 17.18 17.98
N VAL A 71 5.20 16.51 17.85
CA VAL A 71 6.19 16.81 16.81
C VAL A 71 5.72 16.27 15.48
N SER A 72 5.20 15.04 15.50
CA SER A 72 4.62 14.38 14.31
C SER A 72 3.51 15.23 13.69
N ASP A 73 2.56 15.68 14.51
CA ASP A 73 1.42 16.48 14.04
C ASP A 73 1.88 17.81 13.44
N ARG A 74 2.76 18.56 14.12
CA ARG A 74 3.29 19.82 13.58
C ARG A 74 4.00 19.66 12.24
N VAL A 75 4.82 18.60 12.11
CA VAL A 75 5.51 18.33 10.85
C VAL A 75 4.53 17.97 9.75
N LEU A 76 3.57 17.06 10.02
CA LEU A 76 2.58 16.64 9.04
C LEU A 76 1.64 17.78 8.64
N ASP A 77 1.21 18.63 9.60
CA ASP A 77 0.42 19.84 9.30
C ASP A 77 1.17 20.76 8.33
N ARG A 78 2.45 21.01 8.62
CA ARG A 78 3.27 21.83 7.74
C ARG A 78 3.43 21.25 6.35
N PHE A 79 3.58 19.92 6.23
CA PHE A 79 3.68 19.24 4.95
C PHE A 79 2.35 19.25 4.19
N THR A 80 1.21 19.24 4.91
CA THR A 80 -0.12 19.39 4.32
C THR A 80 -0.32 20.83 3.82
N GLU A 81 0.03 21.85 4.61
CA GLU A 81 -0.06 23.26 4.23
C GLU A 81 0.71 23.60 2.93
N VAL A 82 1.87 22.96 2.74
CA VAL A 82 2.68 23.16 1.53
C VAL A 82 2.36 22.17 0.40
N GLY A 83 1.32 21.33 0.56
CA GLY A 83 0.84 20.39 -0.46
C GLY A 83 1.75 19.20 -0.73
N LEU A 84 2.68 18.87 0.16
CA LEU A 84 3.52 17.67 0.06
C LEU A 84 2.80 16.42 0.59
N VAL A 85 1.87 16.60 1.52
CA VAL A 85 0.93 15.59 2.00
C VAL A 85 -0.46 16.05 1.58
N ASP A 86 -1.14 15.24 0.77
CA ASP A 86 -2.48 15.54 0.24
C ASP A 86 -3.25 14.23 0.12
N ASP A 87 -4.11 13.96 1.10
CA ASP A 87 -4.90 12.73 1.16
C ASP A 87 -5.97 12.68 0.05
N ALA A 88 -6.44 13.82 -0.46
CA ALA A 88 -7.39 13.85 -1.58
C ALA A 88 -6.72 13.46 -2.90
N ALA A 89 -5.55 14.01 -3.19
CA ALA A 89 -4.74 13.63 -4.34
C ALA A 89 -4.29 12.16 -4.24
N PHE A 90 -3.86 11.72 -3.06
CA PHE A 90 -3.50 10.34 -2.79
C PHE A 90 -4.67 9.37 -3.06
N ALA A 91 -5.87 9.67 -2.51
CA ALA A 91 -7.06 8.85 -2.68
C ALA A 91 -7.50 8.76 -4.15
N SER A 92 -7.48 9.88 -4.87
CA SER A 92 -7.84 9.94 -6.29
C SER A 92 -6.90 9.10 -7.16
N GLU A 93 -5.60 9.19 -6.94
CA GLU A 93 -4.60 8.38 -7.65
C GLU A 93 -4.73 6.89 -7.29
N TRP A 94 -4.96 6.57 -6.01
CA TRP A 94 -5.18 5.21 -5.55
C TRP A 94 -6.37 4.56 -6.24
N VAL A 95 -7.51 5.24 -6.25
CA VAL A 95 -8.74 4.78 -6.92
C VAL A 95 -8.49 4.53 -8.40
N ARG A 96 -7.93 5.51 -9.11
CA ARG A 96 -7.64 5.39 -10.54
C ARG A 96 -6.73 4.21 -10.85
N SER A 97 -5.61 4.12 -10.13
CA SER A 97 -4.62 3.06 -10.35
C SER A 97 -5.18 1.67 -10.04
N ARG A 98 -5.85 1.51 -8.88
CA ARG A 98 -6.36 0.21 -8.44
C ARG A 98 -7.57 -0.26 -9.25
N HIS A 99 -8.46 0.65 -9.63
CA HIS A 99 -9.57 0.31 -10.51
C HIS A 99 -9.07 -0.15 -11.88
N ALA A 100 -8.16 0.61 -12.50
CA ALA A 100 -7.63 0.27 -13.82
C ALA A 100 -6.78 -1.01 -13.83
N THR A 101 -5.89 -1.21 -12.85
CA THR A 101 -4.93 -2.31 -12.88
C THR A 101 -5.46 -3.59 -12.25
N ARG A 102 -6.22 -3.48 -11.16
CA ARG A 102 -6.74 -4.62 -10.40
C ARG A 102 -8.22 -4.88 -10.62
N GLY A 103 -8.97 -3.94 -11.18
CA GLY A 103 -10.41 -4.04 -11.36
C GLY A 103 -11.13 -4.15 -10.02
N LEU A 104 -10.73 -3.37 -9.01
CA LEU A 104 -11.42 -3.34 -7.72
C LEU A 104 -12.73 -2.56 -7.85
N SER A 105 -13.76 -3.04 -7.15
CA SER A 105 -15.04 -2.36 -7.03
C SER A 105 -14.93 -1.11 -6.17
N ARG A 106 -15.95 -0.24 -6.23
CA ARG A 106 -16.08 0.93 -5.36
C ARG A 106 -16.01 0.54 -3.87
N SER A 107 -16.65 -0.57 -3.48
CA SER A 107 -16.66 -1.06 -2.09
C SER A 107 -15.26 -1.48 -1.63
N ALA A 108 -14.52 -2.24 -2.43
CA ALA A 108 -13.15 -2.63 -2.11
C ALA A 108 -12.21 -1.42 -2.01
N LEU A 109 -12.34 -0.45 -2.92
CA LEU A 109 -11.55 0.78 -2.90
C LEU A 109 -11.80 1.61 -1.64
N ARG A 110 -13.08 1.75 -1.22
CA ARG A 110 -13.41 2.41 0.05
C ARG A 110 -12.73 1.73 1.23
N ARG A 111 -12.78 0.39 1.28
CA ARG A 111 -12.14 -0.38 2.35
C ARG A 111 -10.61 -0.21 2.35
N GLU A 112 -9.96 -0.28 1.18
CA GLU A 112 -8.51 -0.05 1.08
C GLU A 112 -8.11 1.35 1.57
N LEU A 113 -8.83 2.40 1.16
CA LEU A 113 -8.53 3.78 1.57
C LEU A 113 -8.77 4.02 3.06
N ARG A 114 -9.85 3.46 3.64
CA ARG A 114 -10.07 3.50 5.09
C ARG A 114 -8.96 2.79 5.85
N GLY A 115 -8.51 1.63 5.36
CA GLY A 115 -7.37 0.92 5.94
C GLY A 115 -6.06 1.71 5.89
N LYS A 116 -5.97 2.70 5.00
CA LYS A 116 -4.85 3.66 4.92
C LYS A 116 -5.07 4.92 5.76
N GLY A 117 -6.17 4.98 6.51
CA GLY A 117 -6.50 6.07 7.40
C GLY A 117 -6.94 7.37 6.70
N VAL A 118 -7.38 7.27 5.44
CA VAL A 118 -8.02 8.41 4.75
C VAL A 118 -9.43 8.59 5.32
N ASP A 119 -9.84 9.83 5.55
CA ASP A 119 -11.15 10.16 6.11
C ASP A 119 -12.30 9.79 5.16
N ASP A 120 -13.50 9.57 5.74
CA ASP A 120 -14.67 9.07 4.99
C ASP A 120 -15.17 10.02 3.91
N GLU A 121 -15.06 11.34 4.08
CA GLU A 121 -15.49 12.34 3.11
C GLU A 121 -14.55 12.32 1.88
N THR A 122 -13.25 12.32 2.11
CA THR A 122 -12.23 12.19 1.07
C THR A 122 -12.38 10.85 0.34
N VAL A 123 -12.60 9.74 1.07
CA VAL A 123 -12.85 8.42 0.48
C VAL A 123 -14.10 8.43 -0.40
N ALA A 124 -15.21 9.02 0.06
CA ALA A 124 -16.46 9.10 -0.71
C ALA A 124 -16.22 9.87 -2.01
N THR A 125 -15.64 11.06 -1.91
CA THR A 125 -15.35 11.94 -3.05
C THR A 125 -14.47 11.22 -4.09
N ALA A 126 -13.39 10.59 -3.66
CA ALA A 126 -12.47 9.92 -4.56
C ALA A 126 -13.12 8.71 -5.28
N VAL A 127 -13.96 7.94 -4.58
CA VAL A 127 -14.59 6.74 -5.16
C VAL A 127 -15.80 7.08 -6.04
N ASP A 128 -16.50 8.18 -5.79
CA ASP A 128 -17.69 8.58 -6.55
C ASP A 128 -17.38 8.98 -8.00
N VAL A 129 -16.10 9.18 -8.34
CA VAL A 129 -15.64 9.36 -9.72
C VAL A 129 -15.93 8.11 -10.58
N ILE A 130 -15.98 6.92 -9.96
CA ILE A 130 -16.34 5.69 -10.66
C ILE A 130 -17.88 5.63 -10.75
N GLY A 131 -18.42 5.80 -11.94
CA GLY A 131 -19.84 5.63 -12.22
C GLY A 131 -20.32 4.18 -11.99
N VAL A 132 -21.63 4.01 -11.81
CA VAL A 132 -22.25 2.69 -11.70
C VAL A 132 -22.00 1.88 -12.99
N ASP A 133 -22.12 2.54 -14.14
CA ASP A 133 -21.88 1.90 -15.44
C ASP A 133 -20.42 1.49 -15.64
N ASP A 134 -19.48 2.29 -15.15
CA ASP A 134 -18.04 1.99 -15.20
C ASP A 134 -17.70 0.77 -14.32
N GLU A 135 -18.29 0.71 -13.12
CA GLU A 135 -18.15 -0.44 -12.23
C GLU A 135 -18.69 -1.72 -12.88
N GLU A 136 -19.86 -1.64 -13.51
CA GLU A 136 -20.45 -2.77 -14.21
C GLU A 136 -19.62 -3.18 -15.43
N ALA A 137 -19.14 -2.23 -16.23
CA ALA A 137 -18.26 -2.49 -17.36
C ALA A 137 -16.96 -3.18 -16.91
N ALA A 138 -16.37 -2.75 -15.78
CA ALA A 138 -15.20 -3.38 -15.20
C ALA A 138 -15.48 -4.83 -14.74
N ALA A 139 -16.64 -5.08 -14.13
CA ALA A 139 -17.07 -6.42 -13.77
C ALA A 139 -17.22 -7.34 -15.00
N ARG A 140 -17.86 -6.86 -16.08
CA ARG A 140 -17.99 -7.59 -17.34
C ARG A 140 -16.63 -7.91 -17.97
N ALA A 141 -15.71 -6.95 -17.98
CA ALA A 141 -14.36 -7.15 -18.50
C ALA A 141 -13.58 -8.21 -17.69
N LEU A 142 -13.73 -8.24 -16.38
CA LEU A 142 -13.14 -9.27 -15.52
C LEU A 142 -13.69 -10.67 -15.84
N VAL A 143 -15.01 -10.80 -15.97
CA VAL A 143 -15.66 -12.07 -16.33
C VAL A 143 -15.22 -12.52 -17.71
N ALA A 144 -15.30 -11.67 -18.74
CA ALA A 144 -14.91 -11.99 -20.11
C ALA A 144 -13.48 -12.55 -20.20
N ARG A 145 -12.55 -11.94 -19.44
CA ARG A 145 -11.15 -12.40 -19.40
C ARG A 145 -10.98 -13.77 -18.74
N ARG A 146 -11.86 -14.14 -17.80
CA ARG A 146 -11.76 -15.38 -17.03
C ARG A 146 -12.63 -16.51 -17.58
N LEU A 147 -13.67 -16.16 -18.34
CA LEU A 147 -14.67 -17.08 -18.88
C LEU A 147 -14.08 -18.25 -19.69
N PRO A 148 -13.10 -18.06 -20.61
CA PRO A 148 -12.54 -19.16 -21.38
C PRO A 148 -11.88 -20.25 -20.51
N GLY A 149 -11.26 -19.86 -19.39
CA GLY A 149 -10.60 -20.78 -18.46
C GLY A 149 -11.57 -21.63 -17.63
N THR A 150 -12.89 -21.42 -17.77
CA THR A 150 -13.92 -22.17 -17.04
C THR A 150 -14.66 -23.18 -17.90
N ARG A 151 -14.44 -23.26 -19.22
CA ARG A 151 -15.21 -24.08 -20.18
C ARG A 151 -15.24 -25.57 -19.87
N ARG A 152 -14.25 -26.08 -19.12
CA ARG A 152 -14.19 -27.50 -18.72
C ARG A 152 -15.00 -27.83 -17.46
N LEU A 153 -15.58 -26.82 -16.82
CA LEU A 153 -16.36 -26.95 -15.60
C LEU A 153 -17.84 -27.05 -15.93
N THR A 154 -18.63 -27.66 -15.02
CA THR A 154 -20.10 -27.60 -15.10
C THR A 154 -20.55 -26.14 -14.92
N ARG A 155 -21.78 -25.84 -15.38
CA ARG A 155 -22.34 -24.50 -15.31
C ARG A 155 -22.33 -23.91 -13.89
N GLU A 156 -22.74 -24.72 -12.90
CA GLU A 156 -22.76 -24.31 -11.49
C GLU A 156 -21.35 -24.01 -10.97
N ALA A 157 -20.37 -24.82 -11.34
CA ALA A 157 -18.98 -24.60 -10.95
C ALA A 157 -18.41 -23.34 -11.63
N ARG A 158 -18.81 -23.05 -12.87
CA ARG A 158 -18.48 -21.80 -13.58
C ARG A 158 -19.06 -20.60 -12.83
N ILE A 159 -20.35 -20.63 -12.50
CA ILE A 159 -21.03 -19.56 -11.77
C ILE A 159 -20.31 -19.31 -10.44
N ARG A 160 -20.19 -20.34 -9.58
CA ARG A 160 -19.53 -20.21 -8.28
C ARG A 160 -18.11 -19.61 -8.39
N ARG A 161 -17.33 -20.10 -9.35
CA ARG A 161 -15.94 -19.63 -9.55
C ARG A 161 -15.88 -18.16 -9.99
N LEU A 162 -16.72 -17.77 -10.96
CA LEU A 162 -16.70 -16.40 -11.51
C LEU A 162 -17.31 -15.40 -10.53
N VAL A 163 -18.43 -15.75 -9.87
CA VAL A 163 -19.02 -14.93 -8.81
C VAL A 163 -18.05 -14.75 -7.66
N GLY A 164 -17.42 -15.84 -7.19
CA GLY A 164 -16.39 -15.76 -6.14
C GLY A 164 -15.19 -14.90 -6.53
N GLN A 165 -14.80 -14.82 -7.80
CA GLN A 165 -13.75 -13.89 -8.25
C GLN A 165 -14.18 -12.42 -8.18
N LEU A 166 -15.43 -12.11 -8.54
CA LEU A 166 -16.00 -10.78 -8.43
C LEU A 166 -16.16 -10.39 -6.95
N ALA A 167 -16.62 -11.32 -6.11
CA ALA A 167 -16.76 -11.11 -4.67
C ALA A 167 -15.42 -10.71 -4.02
N ARG A 168 -14.34 -11.45 -4.32
CA ARG A 168 -12.98 -11.09 -3.85
C ARG A 168 -12.49 -9.71 -4.34
N LYS A 169 -13.08 -9.17 -5.40
CA LYS A 169 -12.85 -7.80 -5.89
C LYS A 169 -13.80 -6.79 -5.28
N GLY A 170 -14.71 -7.24 -4.38
CA GLY A 170 -15.66 -6.42 -3.66
C GLY A 170 -16.91 -6.02 -4.46
N TYR A 171 -17.19 -6.66 -5.59
CA TYR A 171 -18.41 -6.39 -6.35
C TYR A 171 -19.64 -6.89 -5.59
N PRO A 172 -20.76 -6.12 -5.57
CA PRO A 172 -22.01 -6.56 -4.96
C PRO A 172 -22.50 -7.88 -5.55
N GLY A 173 -22.99 -8.79 -4.69
CA GLY A 173 -23.41 -10.13 -5.09
C GLY A 173 -24.45 -10.15 -6.22
N GLY A 174 -25.44 -9.25 -6.16
CA GLY A 174 -26.45 -9.10 -7.23
C GLY A 174 -25.85 -8.73 -8.58
N LEU A 175 -24.91 -7.79 -8.61
CA LEU A 175 -24.18 -7.41 -9.82
C LEU A 175 -23.34 -8.58 -10.34
N ALA A 176 -22.60 -9.24 -9.44
CA ALA A 176 -21.73 -10.35 -9.79
C ALA A 176 -22.51 -11.51 -10.45
N VAL A 177 -23.64 -11.91 -9.85
CA VAL A 177 -24.49 -12.96 -10.39
C VAL A 177 -25.09 -12.58 -11.74
N ARG A 178 -25.60 -11.34 -11.87
CA ARG A 178 -26.18 -10.85 -13.12
C ARG A 178 -25.16 -10.88 -14.26
N VAL A 179 -24.00 -10.27 -14.07
CA VAL A 179 -22.95 -10.19 -15.10
C VAL A 179 -22.44 -11.58 -15.51
N VAL A 180 -22.30 -12.51 -14.55
CA VAL A 180 -21.85 -13.88 -14.85
C VAL A 180 -22.91 -14.63 -15.64
N ARG A 181 -24.21 -14.53 -15.28
CA ARG A 181 -25.30 -15.18 -16.03
C ARG A 181 -25.41 -14.65 -17.45
N GLU A 182 -25.33 -13.34 -17.64
CA GLU A 182 -25.32 -12.70 -18.96
C GLU A 182 -24.17 -13.23 -19.83
N ALA A 183 -22.95 -13.32 -19.26
CA ALA A 183 -21.79 -13.80 -19.98
C ALA A 183 -21.89 -15.28 -20.37
N LEU A 184 -22.45 -16.13 -19.50
CA LEU A 184 -22.70 -17.56 -19.82
C LEU A 184 -23.77 -17.73 -20.88
N ALA A 185 -24.86 -16.97 -20.80
CA ALA A 185 -25.91 -16.99 -21.80
C ALA A 185 -25.42 -16.57 -23.20
N ALA A 186 -24.51 -15.58 -23.25
CA ALA A 186 -23.88 -15.14 -24.50
C ALA A 186 -22.95 -16.21 -25.12
N GLU A 187 -22.42 -17.16 -24.33
CA GLU A 187 -21.68 -18.33 -24.85
C GLU A 187 -22.59 -19.46 -25.31
N GLY A 188 -23.92 -19.33 -25.19
CA GLY A 188 -24.89 -20.39 -25.57
C GLY A 188 -25.16 -21.39 -24.44
N ASP A 189 -24.69 -21.11 -23.24
CA ASP A 189 -24.92 -21.94 -22.04
C ASP A 189 -26.26 -21.54 -21.39
N THR A 190 -27.37 -21.90 -22.07
CA THR A 190 -28.74 -21.43 -21.75
C THR A 190 -29.61 -22.43 -20.98
N ASP A 191 -29.02 -23.45 -20.34
CA ASP A 191 -29.80 -24.35 -19.51
C ASP A 191 -30.49 -23.55 -18.37
N GLU A 192 -31.85 -23.54 -18.42
CA GLU A 192 -32.70 -22.97 -17.38
C GLU A 192 -32.63 -23.82 -16.10
N VAL A 193 -31.51 -23.83 -15.43
CA VAL A 193 -31.46 -24.31 -14.05
C VAL A 193 -31.77 -23.12 -13.15
N SER A 194 -32.97 -23.18 -12.54
CA SER A 194 -33.26 -22.38 -11.34
C SER A 194 -32.24 -22.77 -10.27
N VAL A 195 -31.07 -22.16 -10.30
CA VAL A 195 -30.11 -22.33 -9.23
C VAL A 195 -30.63 -21.48 -8.06
N ASP A 196 -31.39 -22.17 -7.19
CA ASP A 196 -31.57 -21.70 -5.83
C ASP A 196 -30.15 -21.66 -5.21
N LEU A 197 -29.53 -20.51 -5.33
CA LEU A 197 -28.28 -20.23 -4.65
C LEU A 197 -28.62 -20.04 -3.18
N GLY A 198 -28.94 -21.13 -2.48
CA GLY A 198 -28.93 -21.21 -1.02
C GLY A 198 -27.52 -21.03 -0.42
N VAL A 199 -26.63 -20.48 -1.20
CA VAL A 199 -25.37 -19.91 -0.72
C VAL A 199 -25.72 -18.51 -0.25
N ASP A 200 -25.75 -18.34 1.04
CA ASP A 200 -25.73 -17.03 1.66
C ASP A 200 -24.53 -16.27 1.07
N VAL A 201 -24.81 -15.43 0.03
CA VAL A 201 -23.78 -14.70 -0.73
C VAL A 201 -23.09 -13.73 0.22
N ASP A 202 -23.79 -13.29 1.28
CA ASP A 202 -23.24 -12.43 2.32
C ASP A 202 -22.30 -13.22 3.22
N ALA A 203 -22.61 -14.46 3.59
CA ALA A 203 -21.71 -15.31 4.38
C ALA A 203 -20.47 -15.76 3.58
N ALA A 204 -20.61 -15.99 2.27
CA ALA A 204 -19.48 -16.27 1.39
C ALA A 204 -18.62 -15.01 1.15
N LEU A 205 -19.22 -13.82 1.22
CA LEU A 205 -18.54 -12.53 1.15
C LEU A 205 -17.74 -12.28 2.43
N ASP A 206 -18.31 -12.51 3.60
CA ASP A 206 -17.65 -12.37 4.90
C ASP A 206 -16.48 -13.34 5.07
N ALA A 207 -16.66 -14.61 4.69
CA ALA A 207 -15.58 -15.61 4.74
C ALA A 207 -14.43 -15.31 3.76
N ALA A 208 -14.70 -14.66 2.63
CA ALA A 208 -13.66 -14.23 1.69
C ALA A 208 -12.93 -12.95 2.17
N LEU A 209 -13.56 -12.17 3.05
CA LEU A 209 -12.99 -10.96 3.64
C LEU A 209 -12.05 -11.28 4.80
N ASP A 210 -12.35 -12.30 5.60
CA ASP A 210 -11.52 -12.75 6.71
C ASP A 210 -10.22 -13.45 6.24
N ALA A 211 -10.25 -14.11 5.10
CA ALA A 211 -9.07 -14.81 4.57
C ALA A 211 -7.97 -13.87 4.02
N ASP A 212 -8.27 -12.62 3.69
CA ASP A 212 -7.29 -11.65 3.18
C ASP A 212 -6.58 -10.87 4.31
N VAL A 213 -7.10 -10.88 5.54
CA VAL A 213 -6.47 -10.20 6.70
C VAL A 213 -5.23 -10.96 7.17
N ASP A 214 -5.24 -12.29 7.10
CA ASP A 214 -4.11 -13.14 7.52
C ASP A 214 -2.92 -13.10 6.54
N SER A 215 -3.13 -12.73 5.30
CA SER A 215 -2.05 -12.69 4.28
C SER A 215 -1.27 -11.37 4.25
N LEU A 216 -1.64 -10.37 5.04
CA LEU A 216 -0.95 -9.08 5.15
C LEU A 216 -0.04 -8.97 6.38
N THR A 217 0.02 -10.01 7.23
CA THR A 217 0.83 -10.01 8.46
C THR A 217 2.22 -10.66 8.25
N ASP A 218 2.49 -11.23 7.07
CA ASP A 218 3.72 -11.99 6.76
C ASP A 218 4.61 -11.32 5.67
N LEU A 219 4.75 -9.97 5.69
CA LEU A 219 5.76 -9.28 4.85
C LEU A 219 6.44 -8.12 5.60
#